data_86ac2f92d1b2444913f0a6fb42a9ee73
#
_entry.id   86ac2f92d1b2444913f0a6fb42a9ee73
#
_cell.length_a   1.000
_cell.length_b   1.000
_cell.length_c   1.000
_cell.angle_alpha   90.00
_cell.angle_beta   90.00
_cell.angle_gamma   90.00
#
_symmetry.space_group_name_H-M   'P 1'
#
loop_
_entity.id
_entity.type
_entity.pdbx_description
1 polymer ?
#
loop_
_entity_poly.entity_id
_entity_poly.type
_entity_poly.pdbx_seq_one_letter_code
_entity_poly.pdbx_strand_id
1 'polypeptide(L)'
;MLSIPLHDNWVFHDDNPYAEPLFVNENGRILRFTLKPGQSVQEHTAPNSPVYIVVLKGEGFFSGGDSQEERFGPGALLIFDTGESHAIRAEDEELVFVAFLHGVPEAPWHR
;
A
#
# COMPACT_ATOMS: atom_id res chain seq x y z
N MET A 1 4.75 -24.11 -3.89
CA MET A 1 4.08 -22.92 -4.40
C MET A 1 3.05 -22.45 -3.39
N LEU A 2 2.98 -21.16 -3.14
CA LEU A 2 2.00 -20.55 -2.25
C LEU A 2 1.02 -19.75 -3.09
N SER A 3 -0.26 -19.81 -2.75
CA SER A 3 -1.31 -19.10 -3.48
C SER A 3 -2.18 -18.35 -2.48
N ILE A 4 -2.36 -17.07 -2.71
CA ILE A 4 -3.14 -16.20 -1.83
C ILE A 4 -4.21 -15.50 -2.68
N PRO A 5 -5.50 -15.74 -2.42
CA PRO A 5 -6.56 -15.05 -3.16
C PRO A 5 -6.63 -13.60 -2.71
N LEU A 6 -6.44 -12.67 -3.64
CA LEU A 6 -6.35 -11.26 -3.31
C LEU A 6 -7.71 -10.60 -3.09
N HIS A 7 -8.79 -11.17 -3.64
CA HIS A 7 -10.13 -10.57 -3.57
C HIS A 7 -11.02 -11.19 -2.50
N ASP A 8 -10.45 -12.02 -1.61
CA ASP A 8 -11.23 -12.68 -0.58
C ASP A 8 -10.88 -12.16 0.81
N ASN A 9 -11.88 -12.20 1.69
CA ASN A 9 -11.70 -11.97 3.13
C ASN A 9 -11.13 -10.59 3.46
N TRP A 10 -11.60 -9.57 2.77
CA TRP A 10 -11.21 -8.20 3.11
C TRP A 10 -11.80 -7.79 4.46
N VAL A 11 -10.94 -7.30 5.34
CA VAL A 11 -11.33 -6.79 6.65
C VAL A 11 -11.01 -5.30 6.68
N PHE A 12 -11.96 -4.50 7.11
CA PHE A 12 -11.80 -3.06 7.23
C PHE A 12 -11.87 -2.68 8.70
N HIS A 13 -11.00 -1.77 9.12
CA HIS A 13 -11.00 -1.27 10.49
C HIS A 13 -11.66 0.11 10.54
N ASP A 14 -12.40 0.37 11.62
CA ASP A 14 -13.15 1.62 11.73
C ASP A 14 -12.28 2.85 11.92
N ASP A 15 -11.18 2.69 12.67
CA ASP A 15 -10.39 3.84 13.09
C ASP A 15 -9.27 4.22 12.13
N ASN A 16 -8.70 3.24 11.47
CA ASN A 16 -7.51 3.44 10.64
C ASN A 16 -7.51 2.48 9.46
N PRO A 17 -6.78 2.80 8.38
CA PRO A 17 -6.52 1.82 7.34
C PRO A 17 -5.89 0.57 7.95
N TYR A 18 -6.22 -0.57 7.39
CA TYR A 18 -5.65 -1.83 7.83
C TYR A 18 -4.62 -2.30 6.80
N ALA A 19 -3.39 -2.51 7.27
CA ALA A 19 -2.32 -3.07 6.45
C ALA A 19 -2.12 -4.53 6.86
N GLU A 20 -2.65 -5.44 6.07
CA GLU A 20 -2.59 -6.87 6.35
C GLU A 20 -1.36 -7.48 5.70
N PRO A 21 -0.43 -8.07 6.49
CA PRO A 21 0.70 -8.77 5.89
C PRO A 21 0.20 -10.05 5.20
N LEU A 22 0.36 -10.14 3.91
CA LEU A 22 0.03 -11.34 3.16
C LEU A 22 1.19 -12.31 3.13
N PHE A 23 2.40 -11.79 2.99
CA PHE A 23 3.60 -12.59 2.93
C PHE A 23 4.80 -11.72 3.32
N VAL A 24 5.65 -12.24 4.21
CA VAL A 24 6.84 -11.52 4.67
C VAL A 24 7.98 -12.52 4.80
N ASN A 25 9.12 -12.19 4.19
CA ASN A 25 10.34 -12.95 4.38
C ASN A 25 11.54 -12.03 4.18
N GLU A 26 12.73 -12.59 4.15
CA GLU A 26 13.95 -11.79 4.03
C GLU A 26 14.10 -11.08 2.68
N ASN A 27 13.33 -11.48 1.68
CA ASN A 27 13.39 -10.87 0.36
C ASN A 27 12.41 -9.75 0.16
N GLY A 28 11.37 -9.65 1.01
CA GLY A 28 10.39 -8.60 0.85
C GLY A 28 9.11 -8.82 1.61
N ARG A 29 8.17 -7.92 1.39
CA ARG A 29 6.87 -7.93 2.03
C ARG A 29 5.78 -7.67 1.01
N ILE A 30 4.65 -8.31 1.22
CA ILE A 30 3.44 -8.05 0.44
C ILE A 30 2.35 -7.74 1.44
N LEU A 31 1.79 -6.53 1.35
CA LEU A 31 0.77 -6.05 2.28
C LEU A 31 -0.49 -5.72 1.50
N ARG A 32 -1.64 -6.06 2.06
CA ARG A 32 -2.92 -5.67 1.47
C ARG A 32 -3.54 -4.61 2.35
N PHE A 33 -3.78 -3.44 1.78
CA PHE A 33 -4.39 -2.31 2.49
C PHE A 33 -5.87 -2.24 2.19
N THR A 34 -6.66 -2.05 3.24
CA THR A 34 -8.09 -1.79 3.12
C THR A 34 -8.39 -0.48 3.82
N LEU A 35 -9.06 0.42 3.10
CA LEU A 35 -9.43 1.74 3.60
C LEU A 35 -10.93 1.91 3.47
N LYS A 36 -11.56 2.33 4.56
CA LYS A 36 -12.94 2.79 4.51
C LYS A 36 -13.00 4.18 3.90
N PRO A 37 -14.16 4.59 3.37
CA PRO A 37 -14.30 5.96 2.85
C PRO A 37 -13.81 6.98 3.87
N GLY A 38 -13.01 7.93 3.41
CA GLY A 38 -12.46 8.99 4.25
C GLY A 38 -11.18 8.66 4.98
N GLN A 39 -10.76 7.41 4.98
CA GLN A 39 -9.49 7.03 5.62
C GLN A 39 -8.31 7.35 4.70
N SER A 40 -7.16 7.58 5.31
CA SER A 40 -5.94 7.90 4.56
C SER A 40 -4.71 7.26 5.19
N VAL A 41 -3.76 6.92 4.33
CA VAL A 41 -2.41 6.56 4.74
C VAL A 41 -1.59 7.85 4.65
N GLN A 42 -1.09 8.30 5.79
CA GLN A 42 -0.36 9.56 5.88
C GLN A 42 0.93 9.48 5.06
N GLU A 43 1.38 10.62 4.59
CA GLU A 43 2.61 10.69 3.81
C GLU A 43 3.77 10.05 4.57
N HIS A 44 4.47 9.15 3.90
CA HIS A 44 5.63 8.46 4.47
C HIS A 44 6.55 7.98 3.36
N THR A 45 7.69 7.44 3.74
CA THR A 45 8.67 6.93 2.78
C THR A 45 9.06 5.50 3.13
N ALA A 46 9.53 4.77 2.11
CA ALA A 46 10.20 3.50 2.29
C ALA A 46 11.66 3.73 1.89
N PRO A 47 12.56 3.97 2.86
CA PRO A 47 13.90 4.44 2.53
C PRO A 47 14.79 3.42 1.82
N ASN A 48 14.47 2.15 1.94
CA ASN A 48 15.35 1.09 1.42
C ASN A 48 14.68 0.26 0.31
N SER A 49 13.56 0.70 -0.22
CA SER A 49 12.84 -0.06 -1.23
C SER A 49 11.97 0.83 -2.09
N PRO A 50 11.85 0.50 -3.38
CA PRO A 50 10.71 1.03 -4.12
C PRO A 50 9.43 0.41 -3.58
N VAL A 51 8.30 1.03 -3.86
CA VAL A 51 6.99 0.51 -3.49
C VAL A 51 6.18 0.34 -4.77
N TYR A 52 5.66 -0.86 -4.96
CA TYR A 52 4.80 -1.14 -6.11
C TYR A 52 3.40 -1.39 -5.59
N ILE A 53 2.42 -0.67 -6.13
CA ILE A 53 1.03 -0.78 -5.69
C ILE A 53 0.16 -1.22 -6.85
N VAL A 54 -0.70 -2.21 -6.60
CA VAL A 54 -1.73 -2.63 -7.54
C VAL A 54 -3.08 -2.39 -6.88
N VAL A 55 -3.93 -1.58 -7.49
CA VAL A 55 -5.25 -1.29 -6.97
C VAL A 55 -6.19 -2.43 -7.33
N LEU A 56 -6.92 -2.95 -6.34
CA LEU A 56 -7.82 -4.07 -6.52
C LEU A 56 -9.29 -3.66 -6.55
N LYS A 57 -9.67 -2.68 -5.73
CA LYS A 57 -11.08 -2.26 -5.63
C LYS A 57 -11.16 -0.79 -5.27
N GLY A 58 -12.13 -0.12 -5.87
CA GLY A 58 -12.43 1.27 -5.57
C GLY A 58 -11.44 2.22 -6.21
N GLU A 59 -11.78 3.50 -6.12
CA GLU A 59 -10.88 4.55 -6.58
C GLU A 59 -10.39 5.34 -5.38
N GLY A 60 -9.13 5.74 -5.42
CA GLY A 60 -8.54 6.55 -4.38
C GLY A 60 -7.59 7.56 -4.98
N PHE A 61 -7.10 8.45 -4.12
CA PHE A 61 -6.15 9.46 -4.50
C PHE A 61 -4.77 9.07 -3.99
N PHE A 62 -3.81 9.11 -4.91
CA PHE A 62 -2.44 8.70 -4.63
C PHE A 62 -1.51 9.84 -5.01
N SER A 63 -0.51 10.13 -4.17
CA SER A 63 0.48 11.14 -4.49
C SER A 63 1.88 10.61 -4.21
N GLY A 64 2.82 11.01 -5.05
CA GLY A 64 4.23 10.67 -4.88
C GLY A 64 5.05 11.87 -4.41
N GLY A 65 6.34 11.88 -4.78
CA GLY A 65 7.28 12.89 -4.30
C GLY A 65 6.95 14.32 -4.69
N ASP A 66 6.16 14.53 -5.72
CA ASP A 66 5.75 15.89 -6.13
C ASP A 66 4.52 16.38 -5.38
N SER A 67 3.95 15.55 -4.52
CA SER A 67 2.74 15.84 -3.72
C SER A 67 1.50 16.15 -4.55
N GLN A 68 1.50 15.78 -5.85
CA GLN A 68 0.35 15.97 -6.71
C GLN A 68 -0.53 14.74 -6.65
N GLU A 69 -1.77 14.91 -6.19
CA GLU A 69 -2.71 13.80 -6.10
C GLU A 69 -3.29 13.48 -7.48
N GLU A 70 -3.38 12.20 -7.77
CA GLU A 70 -4.10 11.70 -8.93
C GLU A 70 -5.02 10.57 -8.50
N ARG A 71 -6.13 10.42 -9.21
CA ARG A 71 -7.10 9.38 -8.94
C ARG A 71 -6.77 8.13 -9.73
N PHE A 72 -6.73 6.98 -9.07
CA PHE A 72 -6.51 5.69 -9.71
C PHE A 72 -7.52 4.67 -9.21
N GLY A 73 -7.87 3.73 -10.07
CA GLY A 73 -8.83 2.67 -9.80
C GLY A 73 -8.27 1.30 -10.08
N PRO A 74 -9.15 0.27 -10.05
CA PRO A 74 -8.73 -1.12 -10.16
C PRO A 74 -7.92 -1.40 -11.41
N GLY A 75 -6.85 -2.17 -11.25
CA GLY A 75 -5.95 -2.51 -12.34
C GLY A 75 -4.80 -1.56 -12.52
N ALA A 76 -4.78 -0.41 -11.84
CA ALA A 76 -3.65 0.50 -11.92
C ALA A 76 -2.45 -0.07 -11.18
N LEU A 77 -1.29 0.06 -11.81
CA LEU A 77 0.00 -0.26 -11.19
C LEU A 77 0.73 1.05 -10.96
N LEU A 78 1.06 1.34 -9.70
CA LEU A 78 1.77 2.55 -9.32
C LEU A 78 3.14 2.18 -8.78
N ILE A 79 4.16 2.94 -9.16
CA ILE A 79 5.53 2.66 -8.76
C ILE A 79 6.10 3.92 -8.12
N PHE A 80 6.56 3.76 -6.88
CA PHE A 80 7.25 4.84 -6.15
C PHE A 80 8.72 4.45 -6.00
N ASP A 81 9.61 5.36 -6.34
CA ASP A 81 11.04 5.10 -6.25
C ASP A 81 11.47 4.92 -4.80
N THR A 82 12.61 4.29 -4.60
CA THR A 82 13.22 4.15 -3.29
C THR A 82 13.32 5.51 -2.63
N GLY A 83 12.75 5.63 -1.44
CA GLY A 83 12.79 6.88 -0.67
C GLY A 83 11.79 7.94 -1.10
N GLU A 84 11.03 7.70 -2.15
CA GLU A 84 10.01 8.66 -2.59
C GLU A 84 8.86 8.67 -1.59
N SER A 85 8.46 9.86 -1.13
CA SER A 85 7.32 9.95 -0.24
C SER A 85 6.05 9.64 -1.00
N HIS A 86 5.09 9.04 -0.32
CA HIS A 86 3.81 8.71 -0.92
C HIS A 86 2.69 8.82 0.12
N ALA A 87 1.51 9.18 -0.35
CA ALA A 87 0.32 9.30 0.48
C ALA A 87 -0.88 8.77 -0.30
N ILE A 88 -1.85 8.22 0.42
CA ILE A 88 -3.01 7.59 -0.21
C ILE A 88 -4.23 7.93 0.62
N ARG A 89 -5.35 8.23 -0.05
CA ARG A 89 -6.60 8.42 0.67
C ARG A 89 -7.78 7.84 -0.11
N ALA A 90 -8.69 7.24 0.63
CA ALA A 90 -9.99 6.85 0.11
C ALA A 90 -10.94 8.03 0.29
N GLU A 91 -11.86 8.24 -0.65
CA GLU A 91 -12.79 9.35 -0.57
C GLU A 91 -14.21 8.83 -0.36
N ASP A 92 -14.89 8.48 -1.43
CA ASP A 92 -16.32 8.14 -1.36
C ASP A 92 -16.59 6.65 -1.23
N GLU A 93 -15.60 5.83 -1.47
CA GLU A 93 -15.79 4.38 -1.50
C GLU A 93 -14.64 3.66 -0.84
N GLU A 94 -14.85 2.39 -0.53
CA GLU A 94 -13.80 1.54 0.00
C GLU A 94 -12.70 1.39 -1.04
N LEU A 95 -11.46 1.39 -0.57
CA LEU A 95 -10.28 1.25 -1.41
C LEU A 95 -9.48 0.06 -0.93
N VAL A 96 -9.12 -0.82 -1.85
CA VAL A 96 -8.27 -1.98 -1.55
C VAL A 96 -7.13 -2.01 -2.54
N PHE A 97 -5.91 -2.14 -2.02
CA PHE A 97 -4.73 -2.27 -2.88
C PHE A 97 -3.69 -3.15 -2.21
N VAL A 98 -2.78 -3.66 -3.01
CA VAL A 98 -1.67 -4.48 -2.53
C VAL A 98 -0.38 -3.72 -2.80
N ALA A 99 0.49 -3.70 -1.79
CA ALA A 99 1.80 -3.05 -1.89
C ALA A 99 2.90 -4.09 -1.75
N PHE A 100 3.91 -3.99 -2.61
CA PHE A 100 5.07 -4.87 -2.63
C PHE A 100 6.30 -4.04 -2.30
N LEU A 101 7.09 -4.50 -1.32
CA LEU A 101 8.34 -3.86 -0.93
C LEU A 101 9.46 -4.90 -0.93
N HIS A 102 10.64 -4.49 -1.39
CA HIS A 102 11.81 -5.36 -1.40
C HIS A 102 12.50 -5.35 -0.03
N GLY A 103 13.28 -6.40 0.22
CA GLY A 103 14.15 -6.45 1.39
C GLY A 103 13.39 -6.55 2.70
N VAL A 104 14.14 -6.42 3.78
CA VAL A 104 13.58 -6.51 5.13
C VAL A 104 13.28 -5.12 5.65
N PRO A 105 12.34 -4.99 6.59
CA PRO A 105 12.11 -3.73 7.25
C PRO A 105 13.38 -3.23 7.92
N GLU A 106 13.53 -1.91 8.01
CA GLU A 106 14.59 -1.29 8.76
C GLU A 106 14.57 -1.83 10.19
N ALA A 107 15.73 -2.20 10.72
CA ALA A 107 15.80 -2.78 12.04
C ALA A 107 17.09 -2.33 12.74
N PRO A 108 17.08 -2.31 14.10
CA PRO A 108 18.25 -1.85 14.84
C PRO A 108 19.54 -2.58 14.52
N TRP A 109 19.44 -3.87 14.22
CA TRP A 109 20.65 -4.65 13.91
C TRP A 109 21.24 -4.31 12.55
N HIS A 110 20.56 -3.50 11.80
CA HIS A 110 20.92 -3.18 10.42
C HIS A 110 22.04 -2.16 10.33
N ARG A 111 22.59 -1.80 11.43
CA ARG A 111 23.69 -0.84 11.45
C ARG A 111 25.03 -1.51 11.37
#